data_d9e7163fd5081eb4d6ab732b385814cb
#
_entry.id   d9e7163fd5081eb4d6ab732b385814cb
#
_cell.length_a   1.000
_cell.length_b   1.000
_cell.length_c   1.000
_cell.angle_alpha   90.00
_cell.angle_beta   90.00
_cell.angle_gamma   90.00
#
_symmetry.space_group_name_H-M   'P 1'
#
loop_
_entity.id
_entity.type
_entity.pdbx_description
1 polymer ?
#
loop_
_entity_poly.entity_id
_entity_poly.type
_entity_poly.pdbx_seq_one_letter_code
_entity_poly.pdbx_strand_id
1 'polypeptide(L)'
;MNLSRIVLSIIPARRLNKSLRILVMVNTMMVFIVAMFTPFYAIFVERLNNNIAIVGFSWAVFPIVAGILTFLFSRWQMKVKEQELLLAVSYFIRGAVFLSYAFMGSISQLIFTQVLWGVGAALGTPAFDATYGAHTSREGSIVEWGQWEGMAAIATGLAALVSGIIIQEVGYFWLFSTMALVSVFLGIYIWRLPRELL
;
A
#
# COMPACT_ATOMS: atom_id res chain seq x y z
N MET A 1 -17.98 33.77 -11.94
CA MET A 1 -16.76 33.23 -11.32
C MET A 1 -16.36 32.02 -12.15
N ASN A 2 -15.19 32.00 -12.76
CA ASN A 2 -14.84 31.05 -13.84
C ASN A 2 -14.44 29.70 -13.21
N LEU A 3 -15.15 28.61 -13.53
CA LEU A 3 -14.90 27.24 -13.01
C LEU A 3 -13.41 26.84 -13.13
N SER A 4 -12.74 27.26 -14.21
CA SER A 4 -11.30 26.99 -14.42
C SER A 4 -10.40 27.63 -13.35
N ARG A 5 -10.76 28.81 -12.81
CA ARG A 5 -10.01 29.45 -11.71
C ARG A 5 -10.25 28.72 -10.37
N ILE A 6 -11.45 28.19 -10.15
CA ILE A 6 -11.76 27.39 -8.95
C ILE A 6 -11.00 26.07 -9.00
N VAL A 7 -11.01 25.37 -10.13
CA VAL A 7 -10.27 24.10 -10.30
C VAL A 7 -8.77 24.32 -10.17
N LEU A 8 -8.20 25.40 -10.74
CA LEU A 8 -6.77 25.73 -10.61
C LEU A 8 -6.38 26.18 -9.20
N SER A 9 -7.33 26.71 -8.39
CA SER A 9 -7.06 27.06 -6.98
C SER A 9 -7.14 25.86 -6.04
N ILE A 10 -7.83 24.79 -6.46
CA ILE A 10 -7.94 23.53 -5.71
C ILE A 10 -6.70 22.64 -5.94
N ILE A 11 -6.06 22.75 -7.10
CA ILE A 11 -4.79 22.04 -7.36
C ILE A 11 -3.66 22.81 -6.66
N PRO A 12 -3.04 22.24 -5.62
CA PRO A 12 -2.00 22.95 -4.87
C PRO A 12 -0.87 23.35 -5.82
N ALA A 13 -0.64 24.65 -5.97
CA ALA A 13 0.37 25.21 -6.87
C ALA A 13 1.81 24.92 -6.41
N ARG A 14 1.99 24.39 -5.20
CA ARG A 14 3.30 24.04 -4.67
C ARG A 14 3.77 22.72 -5.28
N ARG A 15 4.84 22.79 -6.07
CA ARG A 15 5.47 21.60 -6.64
C ARG A 15 6.18 20.83 -5.53
N LEU A 16 5.84 19.56 -5.38
CA LEU A 16 6.58 18.63 -4.53
C LEU A 16 8.06 18.63 -4.93
N ASN A 17 8.96 18.57 -3.97
CA ASN A 17 10.36 18.31 -4.23
C ASN A 17 10.55 16.92 -4.86
N LYS A 18 11.74 16.63 -5.37
CA LYS A 18 12.02 15.40 -6.12
C LYS A 18 11.76 14.15 -5.27
N SER A 19 12.19 14.16 -4.01
CA SER A 19 12.02 13.06 -3.06
C SER A 19 10.54 12.78 -2.77
N LEU A 20 9.77 13.80 -2.40
CA LEU A 20 8.33 13.69 -2.17
C LEU A 20 7.58 13.18 -3.40
N ARG A 21 7.96 13.67 -4.61
CA ARG A 21 7.32 13.21 -5.85
C ARG A 21 7.54 11.72 -6.09
N ILE A 22 8.76 11.21 -5.85
CA ILE A 22 9.08 9.79 -5.99
C ILE A 22 8.28 8.99 -4.96
N LEU A 23 8.29 9.41 -3.68
CA LEU A 23 7.56 8.73 -2.61
C LEU A 23 6.06 8.68 -2.88
N VAL A 24 5.45 9.82 -3.25
CA VAL A 24 4.02 9.89 -3.60
C VAL A 24 3.70 8.96 -4.76
N MET A 25 4.49 9.00 -5.85
CA MET A 25 4.22 8.18 -7.02
C MET A 25 4.31 6.69 -6.68
N VAL A 26 5.37 6.26 -6.03
CA VAL A 26 5.60 4.83 -5.71
C VAL A 26 4.56 4.32 -4.71
N ASN A 27 4.27 5.10 -3.66
CA ASN A 27 3.31 4.66 -2.65
C ASN A 27 1.86 4.75 -3.16
N THR A 28 1.52 5.73 -4.03
CA THR A 28 0.21 5.76 -4.72
C THR A 28 0.01 4.51 -5.59
N MET A 29 1.04 4.07 -6.31
CA MET A 29 0.97 2.81 -7.06
C MET A 29 0.77 1.61 -6.13
N MET A 30 1.44 1.57 -4.98
CA MET A 30 1.24 0.51 -4.01
C MET A 30 -0.17 0.54 -3.40
N VAL A 31 -0.70 1.73 -3.07
CA VAL A 31 -2.09 1.89 -2.60
C VAL A 31 -3.08 1.43 -3.67
N PHE A 32 -2.85 1.81 -4.94
CA PHE A 32 -3.68 1.35 -6.06
C PHE A 32 -3.75 -0.18 -6.10
N ILE A 33 -2.60 -0.84 -6.04
CA ILE A 33 -2.51 -2.31 -6.08
C ILE A 33 -3.23 -2.95 -4.89
N VAL A 34 -2.99 -2.48 -3.66
CA VAL A 34 -3.68 -2.98 -2.46
C VAL A 34 -5.19 -2.79 -2.58
N ALA A 35 -5.62 -1.63 -3.06
CA ALA A 35 -7.04 -1.29 -3.20
C ALA A 35 -7.77 -2.10 -4.28
N MET A 36 -7.05 -2.69 -5.24
CA MET A 36 -7.66 -3.59 -6.23
C MET A 36 -8.30 -4.82 -5.58
N PHE A 37 -7.81 -5.28 -4.45
CA PHE A 37 -8.34 -6.46 -3.78
C PHE A 37 -9.32 -6.13 -2.63
N THR A 38 -9.14 -5.00 -1.97
CA THR A 38 -9.88 -4.63 -0.75
C THR A 38 -11.40 -4.81 -0.86
N PRO A 39 -12.10 -4.30 -1.89
CA PRO A 39 -13.57 -4.43 -1.98
C PRO A 39 -14.01 -5.87 -2.29
N PHE A 40 -13.14 -6.72 -2.80
CA PHE A 40 -13.46 -8.10 -3.20
C PHE A 40 -12.99 -9.15 -2.20
N TYR A 41 -12.38 -8.73 -1.09
CA TYR A 41 -11.83 -9.63 -0.07
C TYR A 41 -12.89 -10.59 0.48
N ALA A 42 -14.06 -10.08 0.87
CA ALA A 42 -15.14 -10.91 1.41
C ALA A 42 -15.57 -11.98 0.42
N ILE A 43 -15.81 -11.60 -0.83
CA ILE A 43 -16.22 -12.52 -1.92
C ILE A 43 -15.15 -13.58 -2.17
N PHE A 44 -13.87 -13.21 -2.08
CA PHE A 44 -12.76 -14.14 -2.23
C PHE A 44 -12.71 -15.16 -1.10
N VAL A 45 -12.87 -14.72 0.16
CA VAL A 45 -12.84 -15.60 1.34
C VAL A 45 -14.04 -16.54 1.36
N GLU A 46 -15.23 -16.09 0.96
CA GLU A 46 -16.43 -16.91 0.84
C GLU A 46 -16.26 -18.07 -0.14
N ARG A 47 -15.42 -17.95 -1.17
CA ARG A 47 -15.08 -19.07 -2.07
C ARG A 47 -14.25 -20.15 -1.39
N LEU A 48 -13.48 -19.79 -0.36
CA LEU A 48 -12.68 -20.75 0.42
C LEU A 48 -13.52 -21.40 1.54
N ASN A 49 -14.43 -20.63 2.12
CA ASN A 49 -15.30 -21.08 3.19
C ASN A 49 -16.52 -20.16 3.30
N ASN A 50 -17.71 -20.74 3.12
CA ASN A 50 -18.99 -20.03 3.16
C ASN A 50 -19.43 -19.69 4.60
N ASN A 51 -18.55 -19.04 5.37
CA ASN A 51 -18.84 -18.61 6.74
C ASN A 51 -18.38 -17.15 6.93
N ILE A 52 -19.35 -16.26 7.09
CA ILE A 52 -19.10 -14.81 7.23
C ILE A 52 -18.24 -14.48 8.46
N ALA A 53 -18.28 -15.29 9.54
CA ALA A 53 -17.42 -15.07 10.69
C ALA A 53 -15.95 -15.27 10.36
N ILE A 54 -15.63 -16.17 9.43
CA ILE A 54 -14.25 -16.40 8.96
C ILE A 54 -13.75 -15.17 8.16
N VAL A 55 -14.61 -14.52 7.39
CA VAL A 55 -14.26 -13.28 6.68
C VAL A 55 -13.81 -12.22 7.69
N GLY A 56 -14.63 -11.95 8.72
CA GLY A 56 -14.29 -10.98 9.76
C GLY A 56 -13.04 -11.36 10.56
N PHE A 57 -12.94 -12.62 10.98
CA PHE A 57 -11.78 -13.12 11.72
C PHE A 57 -10.49 -12.99 10.91
N SER A 58 -10.48 -13.49 9.68
CA SER A 58 -9.28 -13.43 8.82
C SER A 58 -8.88 -11.99 8.50
N TRP A 59 -9.85 -11.10 8.26
CA TRP A 59 -9.54 -9.67 8.06
C TRP A 59 -8.94 -9.03 9.31
N ALA A 60 -9.40 -9.38 10.51
CA ALA A 60 -8.91 -8.83 11.78
C ALA A 60 -7.46 -9.21 12.08
N VAL A 61 -6.98 -10.37 11.60
CA VAL A 61 -5.60 -10.83 11.83
C VAL A 61 -4.57 -9.82 11.31
N PHE A 62 -4.76 -9.33 10.10
CA PHE A 62 -3.83 -8.37 9.48
C PHE A 62 -3.62 -7.09 10.32
N PRO A 63 -4.65 -6.29 10.64
CA PRO A 63 -4.44 -5.04 11.37
C PRO A 63 -4.00 -5.26 12.83
N ILE A 64 -4.42 -6.34 13.46
CA ILE A 64 -3.98 -6.69 14.83
C ILE A 64 -2.48 -7.01 14.82
N VAL A 65 -2.02 -7.87 13.91
CA VAL A 65 -0.59 -8.19 13.76
C VAL A 65 0.21 -6.95 13.39
N ALA A 66 -0.27 -6.15 12.44
CA ALA A 66 0.38 -4.91 12.04
C ALA A 66 0.53 -3.95 13.23
N GLY A 67 -0.53 -3.74 14.02
CA GLY A 67 -0.51 -2.87 15.19
C GLY A 67 0.47 -3.34 16.26
N ILE A 68 0.40 -4.63 16.65
CA ILE A 68 1.32 -5.22 17.65
C ILE A 68 2.78 -5.08 17.18
N LEU A 69 3.07 -5.46 15.95
CA LEU A 69 4.44 -5.40 15.43
C LEU A 69 4.93 -3.97 15.24
N THR A 70 4.06 -3.02 14.90
CA THR A 70 4.43 -1.60 14.85
C THR A 70 4.90 -1.10 16.21
N PHE A 71 4.21 -1.44 17.32
CA PHE A 71 4.66 -1.11 18.66
C PHE A 71 6.02 -1.76 19.00
N LEU A 72 6.20 -3.02 18.66
CA LEU A 72 7.44 -3.74 18.96
C LEU A 72 8.63 -3.24 18.13
N PHE A 73 8.40 -2.92 16.86
CA PHE A 73 9.46 -2.55 15.93
C PHE A 73 9.82 -1.07 15.95
N SER A 74 8.94 -0.18 16.43
CA SER A 74 9.11 1.27 16.36
C SER A 74 10.46 1.76 16.93
N ARG A 75 10.87 1.23 18.09
CA ARG A 75 12.17 1.59 18.73
C ARG A 75 13.37 1.11 17.93
N TRP A 76 13.25 -0.03 17.27
CA TRP A 76 14.31 -0.58 16.41
C TRP A 76 14.35 0.19 15.09
N GLN A 77 13.20 0.43 14.45
CA GLN A 77 13.11 1.19 13.21
C GLN A 77 13.70 2.60 13.34
N MET A 78 13.52 3.26 14.47
CA MET A 78 14.12 4.57 14.73
C MET A 78 15.65 4.56 14.69
N LYS A 79 16.30 3.39 14.87
CA LYS A 79 17.77 3.23 14.77
C LYS A 79 18.24 2.91 13.36
N VAL A 80 17.33 2.55 12.46
CA VAL A 80 17.65 2.26 11.06
C VAL A 80 17.84 3.59 10.33
N LYS A 81 19.03 3.80 9.77
CA LYS A 81 19.36 5.04 9.07
C LYS A 81 18.66 5.16 7.72
N GLU A 82 18.52 4.04 7.02
CA GLU A 82 17.97 3.96 5.67
C GLU A 82 16.53 3.42 5.74
N GLN A 83 15.58 4.32 6.04
CA GLN A 83 14.15 3.96 6.17
C GLN A 83 13.55 3.45 4.85
N GLU A 84 14.08 3.91 3.72
CA GLU A 84 13.67 3.47 2.38
C GLU A 84 13.94 1.98 2.14
N LEU A 85 14.92 1.37 2.83
CA LEU A 85 15.14 -0.08 2.77
C LEU A 85 14.02 -0.85 3.46
N LEU A 86 13.50 -0.36 4.58
CA LEU A 86 12.35 -0.96 5.25
C LEU A 86 11.11 -0.88 4.36
N LEU A 87 10.94 0.26 3.67
CA LEU A 87 9.87 0.43 2.69
C LEU A 87 10.02 -0.58 1.52
N ALA A 88 11.23 -0.74 0.96
CA ALA A 88 11.49 -1.72 -0.09
C ALA A 88 11.20 -3.16 0.37
N VAL A 89 11.67 -3.55 1.58
CA VAL A 89 11.39 -4.86 2.18
C VAL A 89 9.89 -5.08 2.34
N SER A 90 9.14 -4.06 2.80
CA SER A 90 7.69 -4.16 2.92
C SER A 90 7.00 -4.45 1.58
N TYR A 91 7.50 -3.88 0.49
CA TYR A 91 6.96 -4.11 -0.85
C TYR A 91 7.27 -5.52 -1.35
N PHE A 92 8.45 -6.08 -1.07
CA PHE A 92 8.73 -7.49 -1.34
C PHE A 92 7.83 -8.44 -0.55
N ILE A 93 7.59 -8.15 0.73
CA ILE A 93 6.66 -8.93 1.57
C ILE A 93 5.25 -8.87 0.97
N ARG A 94 4.76 -7.68 0.59
CA ARG A 94 3.45 -7.53 -0.08
C ARG A 94 3.40 -8.29 -1.41
N GLY A 95 4.48 -8.30 -2.18
CA GLY A 95 4.58 -9.11 -3.38
C GLY A 95 4.42 -10.60 -3.10
N ALA A 96 5.10 -11.13 -2.07
CA ALA A 96 4.94 -12.51 -1.62
C ALA A 96 3.53 -12.82 -1.12
N VAL A 97 2.90 -11.88 -0.41
CA VAL A 97 1.49 -11.96 0.04
C VAL A 97 0.56 -12.10 -1.16
N PHE A 98 0.66 -11.22 -2.16
CA PHE A 98 -0.20 -11.28 -3.34
C PHE A 98 0.04 -12.56 -4.15
N LEU A 99 1.29 -13.00 -4.26
CA LEU A 99 1.59 -14.29 -4.90
C LEU A 99 0.95 -15.46 -4.13
N SER A 100 0.95 -15.42 -2.80
CA SER A 100 0.27 -16.43 -1.96
C SER A 100 -1.24 -16.44 -2.22
N TYR A 101 -1.88 -15.28 -2.42
CA TYR A 101 -3.29 -15.20 -2.77
C TYR A 101 -3.59 -15.82 -4.14
N ALA A 102 -2.68 -15.75 -5.11
CA ALA A 102 -2.87 -16.36 -6.43
C ALA A 102 -3.00 -17.89 -6.36
N PHE A 103 -2.39 -18.52 -5.35
CA PHE A 103 -2.40 -19.98 -5.13
C PHE A 103 -3.15 -20.38 -3.86
N MET A 104 -4.05 -19.51 -3.35
CA MET A 104 -4.77 -19.74 -2.10
C MET A 104 -5.77 -20.89 -2.22
N GLY A 105 -5.64 -21.89 -1.33
CA GLY A 105 -6.50 -23.06 -1.32
C GLY A 105 -7.07 -23.43 0.05
N SER A 106 -6.68 -22.72 1.13
CA SER A 106 -7.15 -23.05 2.48
C SER A 106 -7.21 -21.84 3.42
N ILE A 107 -8.06 -21.96 4.46
CA ILE A 107 -8.17 -20.93 5.52
C ILE A 107 -6.87 -20.80 6.32
N SER A 108 -6.18 -21.89 6.59
CA SER A 108 -4.89 -21.85 7.32
C SER A 108 -3.84 -21.05 6.53
N GLN A 109 -3.80 -21.24 5.20
CA GLN A 109 -2.94 -20.46 4.31
C GLN A 109 -3.35 -18.98 4.30
N LEU A 110 -4.67 -18.69 4.30
CA LEU A 110 -5.18 -17.32 4.39
C LEU A 110 -4.70 -16.63 5.68
N ILE A 111 -4.87 -17.26 6.84
CA ILE A 111 -4.45 -16.69 8.13
C ILE A 111 -2.94 -16.43 8.16
N PHE A 112 -2.12 -17.38 7.69
CA PHE A 112 -0.68 -17.17 7.58
C PHE A 112 -0.33 -15.99 6.67
N THR A 113 -1.02 -15.85 5.54
CA THR A 113 -0.82 -14.75 4.59
C THR A 113 -1.23 -13.41 5.21
N GLN A 114 -2.28 -13.36 6.03
CA GLN A 114 -2.68 -12.16 6.77
C GLN A 114 -1.64 -11.75 7.82
N VAL A 115 -1.02 -12.72 8.51
CA VAL A 115 0.10 -12.44 9.43
C VAL A 115 1.27 -11.84 8.66
N LEU A 116 1.65 -12.43 7.53
CA LEU A 116 2.74 -11.91 6.69
C LEU A 116 2.44 -10.51 6.16
N TRP A 117 1.19 -10.24 5.79
CA TRP A 117 0.76 -8.89 5.40
C TRP A 117 0.91 -7.89 6.55
N GLY A 118 0.53 -8.30 7.79
CA GLY A 118 0.74 -7.48 8.99
C GLY A 118 2.20 -7.14 9.24
N VAL A 119 3.12 -8.09 9.03
CA VAL A 119 4.58 -7.85 9.09
C VAL A 119 4.99 -6.79 8.08
N GLY A 120 4.57 -6.95 6.82
CA GLY A 120 4.88 -5.98 5.77
C GLY A 120 4.36 -4.57 6.07
N ALA A 121 3.14 -4.45 6.60
CA ALA A 121 2.57 -3.17 6.99
C ALA A 121 3.31 -2.53 8.16
N ALA A 122 3.66 -3.31 9.19
CA ALA A 122 4.41 -2.83 10.35
C ALA A 122 5.82 -2.30 10.01
N LEU A 123 6.44 -2.83 8.96
CA LEU A 123 7.72 -2.34 8.46
C LEU A 123 7.56 -1.11 7.57
N GLY A 124 6.61 -1.15 6.63
CA GLY A 124 6.54 -0.18 5.54
C GLY A 124 5.81 1.11 5.90
N THR A 125 4.72 1.05 6.68
CA THR A 125 3.91 2.25 6.96
C THR A 125 4.69 3.28 7.78
N PRO A 126 5.31 2.94 8.93
CA PRO A 126 6.10 3.91 9.68
C PRO A 126 7.33 4.40 8.90
N ALA A 127 7.95 3.53 8.11
CA ALA A 127 9.09 3.90 7.28
C ALA A 127 8.71 4.92 6.19
N PHE A 128 7.57 4.73 5.53
CA PHE A 128 7.05 5.71 4.57
C PHE A 128 6.74 7.04 5.26
N ASP A 129 6.00 7.01 6.37
CA ASP A 129 5.58 8.22 7.08
C ASP A 129 6.79 9.01 7.59
N ALA A 130 7.81 8.33 8.12
CA ALA A 130 9.05 8.94 8.59
C ALA A 130 9.84 9.58 7.42
N THR A 131 10.01 8.85 6.31
CA THR A 131 10.73 9.36 5.13
C THR A 131 9.95 10.50 4.48
N TYR A 132 8.64 10.38 4.34
CA TYR A 132 7.79 11.43 3.78
C TYR A 132 7.84 12.70 4.65
N GLY A 133 7.64 12.54 5.96
CA GLY A 133 7.68 13.65 6.92
C GLY A 133 9.03 14.37 6.97
N ALA A 134 10.15 13.64 6.83
CA ALA A 134 11.49 14.23 6.79
C ALA A 134 11.71 15.16 5.57
N HIS A 135 11.02 14.91 4.48
CA HIS A 135 11.11 15.72 3.25
C HIS A 135 10.01 16.79 3.13
N THR A 136 9.05 16.78 4.05
CA THR A 136 7.93 17.74 4.10
C THR A 136 8.42 19.08 4.66
N SER A 137 7.99 20.19 4.06
CA SER A 137 8.35 21.53 4.51
C SER A 137 7.46 21.99 5.68
N ARG A 138 8.00 22.77 6.63
CA ARG A 138 7.21 23.30 7.75
C ARG A 138 5.98 24.09 7.33
N GLU A 139 6.14 24.98 6.32
CA GLU A 139 5.07 25.87 5.87
C GLU A 139 4.10 25.24 4.88
N GLY A 140 4.50 24.16 4.21
CA GLY A 140 3.69 23.49 3.18
C GLY A 140 3.17 22.13 3.57
N SER A 141 3.37 21.69 4.81
CA SER A 141 3.08 20.31 5.24
C SER A 141 1.63 19.87 4.97
N ILE A 142 0.63 20.71 5.28
CA ILE A 142 -0.77 20.40 5.01
C ILE A 142 -1.03 20.17 3.52
N VAL A 143 -0.43 20.99 2.65
CA VAL A 143 -0.60 20.87 1.21
C VAL A 143 0.10 19.62 0.68
N GLU A 144 1.30 19.33 1.14
CA GLU A 144 2.10 18.19 0.73
C GLU A 144 1.46 16.86 1.19
N TRP A 145 1.00 16.77 2.43
CA TRP A 145 0.21 15.65 2.93
C TRP A 145 -1.15 15.52 2.21
N GLY A 146 -1.85 16.64 1.96
CA GLY A 146 -3.09 16.66 1.20
C GLY A 146 -2.93 16.17 -0.24
N GLN A 147 -1.79 16.42 -0.89
CA GLN A 147 -1.46 15.87 -2.21
C GLN A 147 -1.29 14.35 -2.15
N TRP A 148 -0.60 13.84 -1.15
CA TRP A 148 -0.44 12.41 -0.92
C TRP A 148 -1.81 11.74 -0.67
N GLU A 149 -2.56 12.21 0.30
CA GLU A 149 -3.86 11.63 0.68
C GLU A 149 -4.89 11.71 -0.48
N GLY A 150 -4.93 12.84 -1.19
CA GLY A 150 -5.80 13.02 -2.35
C GLY A 150 -5.47 12.05 -3.48
N MET A 151 -4.19 11.87 -3.80
CA MET A 151 -3.76 10.91 -4.82
C MET A 151 -4.05 9.46 -4.40
N ALA A 152 -3.82 9.12 -3.14
CA ALA A 152 -4.12 7.80 -2.59
C ALA A 152 -5.63 7.49 -2.64
N ALA A 153 -6.49 8.46 -2.30
CA ALA A 153 -7.94 8.31 -2.35
C ALA A 153 -8.44 8.11 -3.79
N ILE A 154 -7.96 8.90 -4.75
CA ILE A 154 -8.30 8.76 -6.17
C ILE A 154 -7.82 7.40 -6.69
N ALA A 155 -6.59 7.00 -6.37
CA ALA A 155 -6.03 5.71 -6.75
C ALA A 155 -6.88 4.55 -6.21
N THR A 156 -7.33 4.63 -4.95
CA THR A 156 -8.21 3.63 -4.34
C THR A 156 -9.52 3.48 -5.11
N GLY A 157 -10.18 4.58 -5.46
CA GLY A 157 -11.42 4.55 -6.23
C GLY A 157 -11.24 3.94 -7.63
N LEU A 158 -10.21 4.39 -8.35
CA LEU A 158 -9.89 3.85 -9.68
C LEU A 158 -9.50 2.36 -9.63
N ALA A 159 -8.75 1.95 -8.61
CA ALA A 159 -8.38 0.56 -8.42
C ALA A 159 -9.59 -0.36 -8.26
N ALA A 160 -10.59 0.06 -7.48
CA ALA A 160 -11.82 -0.70 -7.29
C ALA A 160 -12.60 -0.90 -8.60
N LEU A 161 -12.65 0.14 -9.45
CA LEU A 161 -13.30 0.05 -10.76
C LEU A 161 -12.57 -0.93 -11.69
N VAL A 162 -11.26 -0.76 -11.81
CA VAL A 162 -10.43 -1.58 -12.71
C VAL A 162 -10.41 -3.04 -12.27
N SER A 163 -10.29 -3.31 -10.98
CA SER A 163 -10.20 -4.67 -10.45
C SER A 163 -11.49 -5.46 -10.62
N GLY A 164 -12.66 -4.81 -10.52
CA GLY A 164 -13.94 -5.46 -10.79
C GLY A 164 -14.00 -6.05 -12.20
N ILE A 165 -13.54 -5.29 -13.20
CA ILE A 165 -13.47 -5.73 -14.60
C ILE A 165 -12.45 -6.88 -14.73
N ILE A 166 -11.26 -6.74 -14.17
CA ILE A 166 -10.20 -7.78 -14.25
C ILE A 166 -10.68 -9.09 -13.61
N ILE A 167 -11.32 -9.03 -12.45
CA ILE A 167 -11.81 -10.24 -11.75
C ILE A 167 -12.88 -10.93 -12.60
N GLN A 168 -13.77 -10.16 -13.23
CA GLN A 168 -14.84 -10.69 -14.05
C GLN A 168 -14.31 -11.35 -15.31
N GLU A 169 -13.37 -10.74 -16.02
CA GLU A 169 -12.90 -11.19 -17.33
C GLU A 169 -11.80 -12.26 -17.24
N VAL A 170 -10.85 -12.11 -16.33
CA VAL A 170 -9.66 -12.99 -16.26
C VAL A 170 -9.46 -13.68 -14.91
N GLY A 171 -10.22 -13.29 -13.88
CA GLY A 171 -10.23 -13.95 -12.58
C GLY A 171 -9.14 -13.49 -11.61
N TYR A 172 -9.20 -14.02 -10.37
CA TYR A 172 -8.34 -13.63 -9.25
C TYR A 172 -6.86 -13.99 -9.47
N PHE A 173 -6.56 -15.08 -10.16
CA PHE A 173 -5.17 -15.50 -10.38
C PHE A 173 -4.35 -14.43 -11.08
N TRP A 174 -4.86 -13.88 -12.17
CA TRP A 174 -4.18 -12.84 -12.93
C TRP A 174 -4.13 -11.51 -12.20
N LEU A 175 -5.19 -11.18 -11.43
CA LEU A 175 -5.20 -10.01 -10.56
C LEU A 175 -4.03 -10.08 -9.57
N PHE A 176 -3.95 -11.16 -8.78
CA PHE A 176 -2.92 -11.31 -7.76
C PHE A 176 -1.51 -11.43 -8.34
N SER A 177 -1.35 -12.10 -9.46
CA SER A 177 -0.06 -12.21 -10.15
C SER A 177 0.44 -10.83 -10.59
N THR A 178 -0.43 -10.00 -11.16
CA THR A 178 -0.09 -8.62 -11.53
C THR A 178 0.25 -7.78 -10.29
N MET A 179 -0.55 -7.87 -9.22
CA MET A 179 -0.29 -7.19 -7.96
C MET A 179 1.07 -7.58 -7.38
N ALA A 180 1.42 -8.87 -7.42
CA ALA A 180 2.71 -9.38 -6.95
C ALA A 180 3.87 -8.82 -7.78
N LEU A 181 3.78 -8.88 -9.11
CA LEU A 181 4.82 -8.37 -10.01
C LEU A 181 5.08 -6.88 -9.81
N VAL A 182 4.02 -6.07 -9.75
CA VAL A 182 4.18 -4.62 -9.56
C VAL A 182 4.74 -4.32 -8.17
N SER A 183 4.32 -5.03 -7.12
CA SER A 183 4.88 -4.85 -5.77
C SER A 183 6.38 -5.14 -5.73
N VAL A 184 6.82 -6.23 -6.35
CA VAL A 184 8.25 -6.56 -6.47
C VAL A 184 9.00 -5.51 -7.27
N PHE A 185 8.43 -5.05 -8.39
CA PHE A 185 9.03 -3.99 -9.20
C PHE A 185 9.22 -2.70 -8.41
N LEU A 186 8.20 -2.26 -7.64
CA LEU A 186 8.29 -1.09 -6.78
C LEU A 186 9.33 -1.28 -5.67
N GLY A 187 9.43 -2.48 -5.09
CA GLY A 187 10.47 -2.84 -4.12
C GLY A 187 11.87 -2.70 -4.71
N ILE A 188 12.10 -3.25 -5.91
CA ILE A 188 13.37 -3.14 -6.63
C ILE A 188 13.67 -1.67 -6.96
N TYR A 189 12.68 -0.92 -7.40
CA TYR A 189 12.83 0.49 -7.74
C TYR A 189 13.32 1.30 -6.53
N ILE A 190 12.64 1.21 -5.36
CA ILE A 190 13.06 1.89 -4.12
C ILE A 190 14.45 1.41 -3.68
N TRP A 191 14.72 0.11 -3.73
CA TRP A 191 16.01 -0.45 -3.32
C TRP A 191 17.18 0.05 -4.15
N ARG A 192 16.97 0.35 -5.44
CA ARG A 192 18.00 0.84 -6.37
C ARG A 192 18.13 2.36 -6.40
N LEU A 193 17.27 3.11 -5.72
CA LEU A 193 17.40 4.56 -5.67
C LEU A 193 18.69 4.98 -4.96
N PRO A 194 19.36 6.04 -5.44
CA PRO A 194 20.48 6.66 -4.73
C PRO A 194 20.03 7.11 -3.33
N ARG A 195 20.81 6.76 -2.30
CA ARG A 195 20.50 7.06 -0.89
C ARG A 195 20.35 8.56 -0.58
N GLU A 196 20.98 9.39 -1.39
CA GLU A 196 20.93 10.85 -1.29
C GLU A 196 19.56 11.43 -1.71
N LEU A 197 18.69 10.61 -2.30
CA LEU A 197 17.36 11.03 -2.79
C LEU A 197 16.25 10.81 -1.76
N LEU A 198 16.37 9.88 -0.87
CA LEU A 198 15.41 9.51 0.16
C LEU A 198 16.14 9.40 1.51
#